data_4b7ab01cc8c0355fe26ea7788fbc9fdd
#
_entry.id   4b7ab01cc8c0355fe26ea7788fbc9fdd
#
_cell.length_a   1.000
_cell.length_b   1.000
_cell.length_c   1.000
_cell.angle_alpha   90.00
_cell.angle_beta   90.00
_cell.angle_gamma   90.00
#
_symmetry.space_group_name_H-M   'P 1'
#
loop_
_entity.id
_entity.type
_entity.pdbx_description
1 polymer ?
#
loop_
_entity_poly.entity_id
_entity_poly.type
_entity_poly.pdbx_seq_one_letter_code
_entity_poly.pdbx_strand_id
1 'polypeptide(L)'
;MPVKTEWTTNTFGHVYNGKSLYKGKTPFQSMEIFKNETFGTLLFLDGKIQISHGDENRYHQYLVSAPLLAHKNPESICVIGGGDCFAIEEAVKFKSLKRILMVEIDKGVVDFCRKNYPVIEKSLKDKRVEIVYEDARKWLENNNEKFDVLIIDLTEPHGPSKMLYTQEFYKICKTRLNAKGLIAIHTDNYYLFPESFATIYKTFHSIFPNILTARVDMPCFGMGWTYRMASSAPISVKLMESNILKMKKK
;
A
#
# COMPACT_ATOMS: atom_id res chain seq x y z
N MET A 1 30.74 -3.54 -10.07
CA MET A 1 29.75 -3.76 -8.98
C MET A 1 28.64 -4.61 -9.51
N PRO A 2 28.03 -5.48 -8.70
CA PRO A 2 26.84 -6.23 -9.13
C PRO A 2 25.72 -5.26 -9.53
N VAL A 3 24.98 -5.64 -10.56
CA VAL A 3 23.92 -4.83 -11.15
C VAL A 3 22.60 -5.61 -11.04
N LYS A 4 21.55 -4.95 -10.61
CA LYS A 4 20.18 -5.44 -10.65
C LYS A 4 19.43 -4.66 -11.73
N THR A 5 18.95 -5.35 -12.75
CA THR A 5 18.08 -4.77 -13.77
C THR A 5 16.64 -5.18 -13.51
N GLU A 6 15.76 -4.20 -13.56
CA GLU A 6 14.32 -4.40 -13.52
C GLU A 6 13.70 -3.83 -14.79
N TRP A 7 13.00 -4.66 -15.55
CA TRP A 7 12.25 -4.22 -16.71
C TRP A 7 10.83 -3.85 -16.30
N THR A 8 10.53 -2.55 -16.37
CA THR A 8 9.18 -2.02 -16.09
C THR A 8 8.24 -2.31 -17.26
N THR A 9 8.72 -2.13 -18.49
CA THR A 9 8.05 -2.52 -19.73
C THR A 9 9.02 -3.36 -20.58
N ASN A 10 8.60 -3.81 -21.75
CA ASN A 10 9.47 -4.53 -22.67
C ASN A 10 10.65 -3.69 -23.22
N THR A 11 10.57 -2.37 -23.09
CA THR A 11 11.56 -1.42 -23.69
C THR A 11 12.10 -0.41 -22.69
N PHE A 12 11.60 -0.40 -21.45
CA PHE A 12 12.02 0.54 -20.43
C PHE A 12 12.20 -0.19 -19.08
N GLY A 13 13.27 0.15 -18.38
CA GLY A 13 13.59 -0.45 -17.09
C GLY A 13 14.59 0.37 -16.30
N HIS A 14 14.86 -0.08 -15.10
CA HIS A 14 15.79 0.53 -14.15
C HIS A 14 17.01 -0.35 -13.92
N VAL A 15 18.14 0.28 -13.66
CA VAL A 15 19.39 -0.40 -13.31
C VAL A 15 19.85 0.11 -11.95
N TYR A 16 19.99 -0.80 -11.01
CA TYR A 16 20.47 -0.51 -9.65
C TYR A 16 21.86 -1.11 -9.48
N ASN A 17 22.86 -0.28 -9.22
CA ASN A 17 24.19 -0.72 -8.80
C ASN A 17 24.17 -0.98 -7.29
N GLY A 18 24.77 -2.09 -6.86
CA GLY A 18 24.79 -2.40 -5.43
C GLY A 18 25.14 -3.85 -5.13
N LYS A 19 24.63 -4.37 -4.02
CA LYS A 19 24.93 -5.73 -3.54
C LYS A 19 23.65 -6.44 -3.15
N SER A 20 23.45 -7.66 -3.65
CA SER A 20 22.43 -8.58 -3.13
C SER A 20 22.82 -9.05 -1.73
N LEU A 21 21.97 -8.78 -0.76
CA LEU A 21 22.18 -9.19 0.64
C LEU A 21 21.48 -10.50 0.97
N TYR A 22 20.35 -10.76 0.29
CA TYR A 22 19.55 -11.94 0.54
C TYR A 22 18.76 -12.31 -0.70
N LYS A 23 18.60 -13.62 -0.94
CA LYS A 23 17.65 -14.18 -1.91
C LYS A 23 16.93 -15.35 -1.27
N GLY A 24 15.62 -15.40 -1.45
CA GLY A 24 14.79 -16.46 -0.92
C GLY A 24 13.51 -16.64 -1.71
N LYS A 25 12.69 -17.58 -1.27
CA LYS A 25 11.35 -17.83 -1.82
C LYS A 25 10.39 -18.11 -0.68
N THR A 26 9.17 -17.66 -0.87
CA THR A 26 8.01 -18.07 -0.11
C THR A 26 7.15 -19.03 -0.97
N PRO A 27 6.08 -19.61 -0.46
CA PRO A 27 5.14 -20.35 -1.30
C PRO A 27 4.49 -19.51 -2.41
N PHE A 28 4.52 -18.18 -2.32
CA PHE A 28 3.82 -17.26 -3.19
C PHE A 28 4.73 -16.55 -4.20
N GLN A 29 5.99 -16.26 -3.81
CA GLN A 29 6.86 -15.40 -4.62
C GLN A 29 8.34 -15.55 -4.29
N SER A 30 9.21 -15.12 -5.20
CA SER A 30 10.63 -14.95 -4.93
C SER A 30 10.88 -13.59 -4.26
N MET A 31 11.91 -13.53 -3.42
CA MET A 31 12.24 -12.35 -2.63
C MET A 31 13.74 -12.06 -2.69
N GLU A 32 14.10 -10.82 -2.94
CA GLU A 32 15.49 -10.37 -2.91
C GLU A 32 15.62 -9.05 -2.16
N ILE A 33 16.63 -8.98 -1.28
CA ILE A 33 17.07 -7.71 -0.69
C ILE A 33 18.37 -7.28 -1.37
N PHE A 34 18.37 -6.05 -1.82
CA PHE A 34 19.47 -5.45 -2.53
C PHE A 34 19.88 -4.13 -1.85
N LYS A 35 21.17 -3.96 -1.57
CA LYS A 35 21.70 -2.72 -0.98
C LYS A 35 22.21 -1.81 -2.10
N ASN A 36 21.69 -0.59 -2.12
CA ASN A 36 22.07 0.47 -3.05
C ASN A 36 22.47 1.73 -2.27
N GLU A 37 23.44 2.50 -2.76
CA GLU A 37 23.94 3.70 -2.05
C GLU A 37 22.90 4.83 -2.04
N THR A 38 22.18 5.02 -3.13
CA THR A 38 21.18 6.10 -3.27
C THR A 38 19.90 5.81 -2.50
N PHE A 39 19.38 4.57 -2.62
CA PHE A 39 18.05 4.19 -2.14
C PHE A 39 18.09 3.37 -0.85
N GLY A 40 19.27 3.05 -0.35
CA GLY A 40 19.40 2.20 0.85
C GLY A 40 19.08 0.74 0.56
N THR A 41 18.22 0.15 1.37
CA THR A 41 17.78 -1.24 1.20
C THR A 41 16.55 -1.29 0.30
N LEU A 42 16.63 -2.11 -0.75
CA LEU A 42 15.55 -2.34 -1.72
C LEU A 42 14.98 -3.74 -1.51
N LEU A 43 13.67 -3.86 -1.51
CA LEU A 43 12.95 -5.14 -1.55
C LEU A 43 12.45 -5.37 -2.98
N PHE A 44 12.79 -6.53 -3.53
CA PHE A 44 12.23 -7.02 -4.80
C PHE A 44 11.38 -8.27 -4.53
N LEU A 45 10.18 -8.30 -5.08
CA LEU A 45 9.31 -9.48 -5.14
C LEU A 45 9.13 -9.86 -6.61
N ASP A 46 9.40 -11.13 -6.95
CA ASP A 46 9.42 -11.65 -8.33
C ASP A 46 10.22 -10.76 -9.32
N GLY A 47 11.32 -10.19 -8.80
CA GLY A 47 12.20 -9.32 -9.58
C GLY A 47 11.72 -7.89 -9.79
N LYS A 48 10.55 -7.52 -9.25
CA LYS A 48 9.99 -6.16 -9.27
C LYS A 48 10.27 -5.47 -7.94
N ILE A 49 10.71 -4.21 -8.02
CA ILE A 49 10.91 -3.40 -6.82
C ILE A 49 9.56 -3.12 -6.16
N GLN A 50 9.50 -3.34 -4.85
CA GLN A 50 8.30 -3.07 -4.06
C GLN A 50 8.52 -1.89 -3.13
N ILE A 51 9.73 -1.75 -2.60
CA ILE A 51 10.04 -0.71 -1.64
C ILE A 51 11.52 -0.33 -1.68
N SER A 52 11.79 0.91 -1.37
CA SER A 52 13.11 1.47 -1.10
C SER A 52 13.10 2.14 0.27
N HIS A 53 14.06 1.84 1.12
CA HIS A 53 14.19 2.51 2.42
C HIS A 53 14.39 4.03 2.28
N GLY A 54 14.88 4.49 1.13
CA GLY A 54 15.14 5.93 0.87
C GLY A 54 13.89 6.77 0.62
N ASP A 55 12.79 6.16 0.15
CA ASP A 55 11.57 6.90 -0.20
C ASP A 55 10.24 6.20 0.19
N GLU A 56 10.29 5.07 0.91
CA GLU A 56 9.11 4.34 1.37
C GLU A 56 8.14 5.21 2.18
N ASN A 57 8.65 6.13 3.00
CA ASN A 57 7.83 7.07 3.76
C ASN A 57 6.90 7.88 2.85
N ARG A 58 7.40 8.31 1.68
CA ARG A 58 6.60 9.06 0.72
C ARG A 58 5.47 8.20 0.16
N TYR A 59 5.75 6.93 -0.14
CA TYR A 59 4.75 5.97 -0.61
C TYR A 59 3.62 5.81 0.42
N HIS A 60 3.96 5.48 1.66
CA HIS A 60 2.98 5.17 2.69
C HIS A 60 2.24 6.41 3.21
N GLN A 61 2.85 7.60 3.19
CA GLN A 61 2.13 8.84 3.51
C GLN A 61 0.97 9.08 2.54
N TYR A 62 1.15 8.84 1.24
CA TYR A 62 0.06 9.02 0.28
C TYR A 62 -0.94 7.87 0.30
N LEU A 63 -0.50 6.64 0.51
CA LEU A 63 -1.39 5.49 0.54
C LEU A 63 -2.18 5.39 1.84
N VAL A 64 -1.57 5.69 2.99
CA VAL A 64 -2.13 5.46 4.34
C VAL A 64 -2.51 6.76 5.03
N SER A 65 -1.56 7.70 5.18
CA SER A 65 -1.83 8.94 5.91
C SER A 65 -2.85 9.83 5.22
N ALA A 66 -2.82 9.94 3.89
CA ALA A 66 -3.74 10.81 3.17
C ALA A 66 -5.21 10.43 3.39
N PRO A 67 -5.66 9.16 3.23
CA PRO A 67 -7.04 8.80 3.54
C PRO A 67 -7.40 8.91 5.03
N LEU A 68 -6.48 8.63 5.95
CA LEU A 68 -6.70 8.86 7.38
C LEU A 68 -6.91 10.35 7.70
N LEU A 69 -6.17 11.24 7.05
CA LEU A 69 -6.32 12.69 7.19
C LEU A 69 -7.58 13.23 6.49
N ALA A 70 -8.08 12.54 5.47
CA ALA A 70 -9.34 12.87 4.80
C ALA A 70 -10.58 12.46 5.61
N HIS A 71 -10.44 11.52 6.54
CA HIS A 71 -11.51 11.10 7.44
C HIS A 71 -11.61 12.04 8.65
N LYS A 72 -12.84 12.32 9.10
CA LYS A 72 -13.06 13.25 10.21
C LYS A 72 -12.48 12.76 11.53
N ASN A 73 -12.67 11.50 11.84
CA ASN A 73 -12.17 10.84 13.05
C ASN A 73 -12.02 9.34 12.77
N PRO A 74 -10.90 8.90 12.15
CA PRO A 74 -10.70 7.49 11.88
C PRO A 74 -10.34 6.75 13.17
N GLU A 75 -11.08 5.68 13.48
CA GLU A 75 -10.85 4.81 14.63
C GLU A 75 -10.39 3.41 14.20
N SER A 76 -10.61 3.03 12.95
CA SER A 76 -10.26 1.71 12.42
C SER A 76 -9.70 1.76 11.00
N ILE A 77 -8.69 0.94 10.75
CA ILE A 77 -8.07 0.76 9.43
C ILE A 77 -7.86 -0.74 9.15
N CYS A 78 -8.11 -1.14 7.91
CA CYS A 78 -7.75 -2.45 7.40
C CYS A 78 -6.80 -2.28 6.21
N VAL A 79 -5.67 -2.97 6.24
CA VAL A 79 -4.69 -3.04 5.14
C VAL A 79 -4.82 -4.42 4.49
N ILE A 80 -5.10 -4.44 3.21
CA ILE A 80 -5.13 -5.63 2.36
C ILE A 80 -3.79 -5.74 1.65
N GLY A 81 -3.05 -6.82 1.93
CA GLY A 81 -1.66 -6.94 1.54
C GLY A 81 -0.73 -6.20 2.52
N GLY A 82 0.27 -5.51 2.00
CA GLY A 82 1.22 -4.73 2.80
C GLY A 82 2.23 -5.58 3.56
N GLY A 83 2.66 -6.69 2.98
CA GLY A 83 3.58 -7.66 3.61
C GLY A 83 4.91 -7.07 4.06
N ASP A 84 5.32 -5.93 3.54
CA ASP A 84 6.47 -5.16 4.04
C ASP A 84 6.21 -4.47 5.38
N CYS A 85 4.93 -4.33 5.80
CA CYS A 85 4.45 -3.76 7.06
C CYS A 85 4.69 -2.24 7.23
N PHE A 86 5.17 -1.52 6.25
CA PHE A 86 5.34 -0.06 6.38
C PHE A 86 3.99 0.68 6.38
N ALA A 87 2.95 0.11 5.77
CA ALA A 87 1.59 0.61 5.93
C ALA A 87 1.14 0.60 7.41
N ILE A 88 1.51 -0.43 8.17
CA ILE A 88 1.25 -0.50 9.62
C ILE A 88 2.11 0.51 10.38
N GLU A 89 3.39 0.66 10.00
CA GLU A 89 4.30 1.65 10.60
C GLU A 89 3.73 3.07 10.45
N GLU A 90 3.18 3.38 9.29
CA GLU A 90 2.52 4.68 9.06
C GLU A 90 1.21 4.81 9.86
N ALA A 91 0.38 3.76 9.90
CA ALA A 91 -0.90 3.77 10.60
C ALA A 91 -0.76 3.97 12.12
N VAL A 92 0.24 3.37 12.78
CA VAL A 92 0.41 3.47 14.24
C VAL A 92 0.72 4.90 14.71
N LYS A 93 1.15 5.78 13.81
CA LYS A 93 1.36 7.22 14.08
C LYS A 93 0.06 7.93 14.42
N PHE A 94 -1.09 7.40 13.97
CA PHE A 94 -2.41 7.97 14.21
C PHE A 94 -2.99 7.49 15.55
N LYS A 95 -2.98 8.35 16.55
CA LYS A 95 -3.44 8.03 17.91
C LYS A 95 -4.98 7.86 18.03
N SER A 96 -5.72 8.33 17.03
CA SER A 96 -7.18 8.12 16.95
C SER A 96 -7.55 6.67 16.64
N LEU A 97 -6.68 5.93 15.96
CA LEU A 97 -6.94 4.53 15.63
C LEU A 97 -6.97 3.67 16.90
N LYS A 98 -8.00 2.88 17.03
CA LYS A 98 -8.22 1.87 18.08
C LYS A 98 -8.01 0.46 17.53
N ARG A 99 -8.17 0.28 16.21
CA ARG A 99 -8.06 -0.98 15.49
C ARG A 99 -7.22 -0.79 14.24
N ILE A 100 -6.15 -1.58 14.10
CA ILE A 100 -5.27 -1.61 12.92
C ILE A 100 -5.16 -3.09 12.53
N LEU A 101 -5.80 -3.46 11.44
CA LEU A 101 -5.80 -4.82 10.92
C LEU A 101 -4.98 -4.87 9.63
N MET A 102 -4.19 -5.91 9.46
CA MET A 102 -3.57 -6.28 8.19
C MET A 102 -4.00 -7.70 7.81
N VAL A 103 -4.41 -7.89 6.57
CA VAL A 103 -4.73 -9.21 6.00
C VAL A 103 -3.75 -9.48 4.88
N GLU A 104 -2.78 -10.35 5.14
CA GLU A 104 -1.68 -10.66 4.23
C GLU A 104 -1.56 -12.18 4.04
N ILE A 105 -1.41 -12.61 2.79
CA ILE A 105 -1.32 -14.04 2.47
C ILE A 105 0.10 -14.58 2.72
N ASP A 106 1.11 -13.74 2.53
CA ASP A 106 2.52 -14.16 2.56
C ASP A 106 3.20 -13.84 3.89
N LYS A 107 2.99 -14.72 4.87
CA LYS A 107 3.70 -14.63 6.16
C LYS A 107 5.22 -14.55 6.01
N GLY A 108 5.80 -15.15 4.95
CA GLY A 108 7.24 -15.17 4.74
C GLY A 108 7.82 -13.78 4.47
N VAL A 109 7.11 -12.93 3.72
CA VAL A 109 7.49 -11.52 3.50
C VAL A 109 7.42 -10.74 4.81
N VAL A 110 6.35 -10.92 5.58
CA VAL A 110 6.18 -10.25 6.89
C VAL A 110 7.32 -10.62 7.85
N ASP A 111 7.60 -11.92 8.01
CA ASP A 111 8.66 -12.41 8.89
C ASP A 111 10.02 -11.87 8.46
N PHE A 112 10.25 -11.78 7.16
CA PHE A 112 11.48 -11.21 6.60
C PHE A 112 11.61 -9.72 6.93
N CYS A 113 10.56 -8.93 6.71
CA CYS A 113 10.57 -7.49 6.95
C CYS A 113 10.74 -7.18 8.45
N ARG A 114 10.06 -7.90 9.32
CA ARG A 114 10.25 -7.83 10.78
C ARG A 114 11.71 -8.00 11.20
N LYS A 115 12.39 -8.98 10.60
CA LYS A 115 13.79 -9.29 10.92
C LYS A 115 14.75 -8.20 10.43
N ASN A 116 14.47 -7.57 9.29
CA ASN A 116 15.43 -6.70 8.61
C ASN A 116 15.16 -5.21 8.81
N TYR A 117 13.97 -4.83 9.31
CA TYR A 117 13.59 -3.45 9.56
C TYR A 117 13.13 -3.26 11.01
N PRO A 118 14.00 -2.76 11.92
CA PRO A 118 13.68 -2.64 13.35
C PRO A 118 12.44 -1.78 13.65
N VAL A 119 12.14 -0.78 12.81
CA VAL A 119 10.96 0.08 12.95
C VAL A 119 9.66 -0.73 12.78
N ILE A 120 9.66 -1.70 11.88
CA ILE A 120 8.52 -2.60 11.65
C ILE A 120 8.26 -3.46 12.88
N GLU A 121 9.30 -4.10 13.44
CA GLU A 121 9.15 -4.92 14.65
C GLU A 121 8.58 -4.10 15.82
N LYS A 122 8.97 -2.84 15.95
CA LYS A 122 8.41 -1.93 16.96
C LYS A 122 6.93 -1.65 16.70
N SER A 123 6.56 -1.36 15.45
CA SER A 123 5.19 -1.01 15.07
C SER A 123 4.24 -2.18 15.24
N LEU A 124 4.68 -3.39 14.93
CA LEU A 124 3.87 -4.61 15.10
C LEU A 124 3.65 -5.02 16.57
N LYS A 125 4.39 -4.44 17.52
CA LYS A 125 4.15 -4.60 18.97
C LYS A 125 3.07 -3.67 19.52
N ASP A 126 2.55 -2.73 18.73
CA ASP A 126 1.44 -1.89 19.16
C ASP A 126 0.19 -2.76 19.37
N LYS A 127 -0.40 -2.67 20.57
CA LYS A 127 -1.55 -3.49 20.97
C LYS A 127 -2.80 -3.32 20.11
N ARG A 128 -2.85 -2.30 19.27
CA ARG A 128 -3.94 -2.03 18.33
C ARG A 128 -3.80 -2.83 17.03
N VAL A 129 -2.60 -3.38 16.77
CA VAL A 129 -2.25 -4.07 15.53
C VAL A 129 -2.60 -5.55 15.65
N GLU A 130 -3.26 -6.04 14.63
CA GLU A 130 -3.47 -7.47 14.39
C GLU A 130 -3.11 -7.80 12.95
N ILE A 131 -2.46 -8.95 12.74
CA ILE A 131 -2.16 -9.49 11.42
C ILE A 131 -2.88 -10.82 11.27
N VAL A 132 -3.68 -10.93 10.21
CA VAL A 132 -4.32 -12.17 9.78
C VAL A 132 -3.60 -12.69 8.53
N TYR A 133 -3.12 -13.92 8.59
CA TYR A 133 -2.47 -14.57 7.46
C TYR A 133 -3.47 -15.40 6.67
N GLU A 134 -4.14 -14.74 5.72
CA GLU A 134 -5.20 -15.35 4.91
C GLU A 134 -5.30 -14.64 3.54
N ASP A 135 -5.94 -15.31 2.58
CA ASP A 135 -6.40 -14.66 1.34
C ASP A 135 -7.39 -13.54 1.68
N ALA A 136 -7.02 -12.31 1.32
CA ALA A 136 -7.77 -11.13 1.72
C ALA A 136 -9.21 -11.11 1.16
N ARG A 137 -9.43 -11.66 -0.04
CA ARG A 137 -10.78 -11.76 -0.60
C ARG A 137 -11.65 -12.69 0.23
N LYS A 138 -11.14 -13.87 0.57
CA LYS A 138 -11.84 -14.84 1.42
C LYS A 138 -12.13 -14.27 2.80
N TRP A 139 -11.14 -13.59 3.39
CA TRP A 139 -11.32 -12.94 4.67
C TRP A 139 -12.43 -11.89 4.64
N LEU A 140 -12.42 -11.00 3.64
CA LEU A 140 -13.47 -9.98 3.47
C LEU A 140 -14.85 -10.60 3.19
N GLU A 141 -14.95 -11.69 2.45
CA GLU A 141 -16.20 -12.40 2.18
C GLU A 141 -16.79 -13.02 3.45
N ASN A 142 -15.94 -13.60 4.29
CA ASN A 142 -16.33 -14.33 5.50
C ASN A 142 -16.44 -13.45 6.77
N ASN A 143 -15.99 -12.21 6.73
CA ASN A 143 -15.95 -11.31 7.87
C ASN A 143 -16.88 -10.10 7.65
N ASN A 144 -17.60 -9.70 8.71
CA ASN A 144 -18.52 -8.56 8.64
C ASN A 144 -18.00 -7.28 9.31
N GLU A 145 -16.74 -7.29 9.78
CA GLU A 145 -16.10 -6.11 10.37
C GLU A 145 -16.06 -4.96 9.37
N LYS A 146 -16.29 -3.73 9.85
CA LYS A 146 -16.26 -2.51 9.03
C LYS A 146 -15.21 -1.55 9.53
N PHE A 147 -14.61 -0.84 8.58
CA PHE A 147 -13.48 0.06 8.83
C PHE A 147 -13.78 1.48 8.35
N ASP A 148 -13.14 2.44 9.00
CA ASP A 148 -13.18 3.84 8.56
C ASP A 148 -12.27 4.06 7.35
N VAL A 149 -11.17 3.31 7.28
CA VAL A 149 -10.25 3.34 6.15
C VAL A 149 -9.87 1.91 5.75
N LEU A 150 -9.92 1.62 4.46
CA LEU A 150 -9.44 0.38 3.86
C LEU A 150 -8.33 0.71 2.86
N ILE A 151 -7.18 0.11 3.04
CA ILE A 151 -6.01 0.28 2.16
C ILE A 151 -5.84 -0.99 1.34
N ILE A 152 -5.62 -0.83 0.04
CA ILE A 152 -5.22 -1.91 -0.87
C ILE A 152 -3.76 -1.67 -1.22
N ASP A 153 -2.88 -2.45 -0.59
CA ASP A 153 -1.42 -2.38 -0.72
C ASP A 153 -0.90 -3.71 -1.28
N LEU A 154 -1.10 -3.88 -2.56
CA LEU A 154 -0.80 -5.09 -3.31
C LEU A 154 0.29 -4.82 -4.36
N THR A 155 0.93 -5.87 -4.82
CA THR A 155 1.73 -5.80 -6.06
C THR A 155 0.84 -5.39 -7.24
N GLU A 156 1.44 -4.92 -8.33
CA GLU A 156 0.74 -4.50 -9.55
C GLU A 156 -0.24 -5.60 -10.05
N PRO A 157 -1.27 -5.24 -10.86
CA PRO A 157 -2.34 -6.15 -11.26
C PRO A 157 -1.89 -7.25 -12.24
N HIS A 158 -0.79 -7.89 -11.92
CA HIS A 158 -0.20 -9.01 -12.64
C HIS A 158 -0.13 -10.25 -11.73
N GLY A 159 -0.27 -11.44 -12.28
CA GLY A 159 -0.21 -12.67 -11.48
C GLY A 159 -1.35 -12.84 -10.47
N PRO A 160 -1.06 -13.31 -9.25
CA PRO A 160 -2.08 -13.63 -8.24
C PRO A 160 -2.92 -12.43 -7.78
N SER A 161 -2.33 -11.23 -7.76
CA SER A 161 -3.02 -10.00 -7.33
C SER A 161 -4.13 -9.54 -8.29
N LYS A 162 -4.11 -9.98 -9.56
CA LYS A 162 -5.08 -9.56 -10.59
C LYS A 162 -6.54 -9.67 -10.16
N MET A 163 -6.90 -10.72 -9.42
CA MET A 163 -8.27 -10.93 -8.95
C MET A 163 -8.72 -9.93 -7.87
N LEU A 164 -7.80 -9.18 -7.29
CA LEU A 164 -8.05 -8.13 -6.31
C LEU A 164 -8.16 -6.73 -6.94
N TYR A 165 -8.13 -6.64 -8.29
CA TYR A 165 -8.34 -5.42 -9.06
C TYR A 165 -9.66 -5.43 -9.85
N THR A 166 -10.63 -6.26 -9.43
CA THR A 166 -11.92 -6.43 -10.11
C THR A 166 -13.03 -5.61 -9.48
N GLN A 167 -14.07 -5.33 -10.25
CA GLN A 167 -15.26 -4.63 -9.75
C GLN A 167 -15.92 -5.40 -8.60
N GLU A 168 -15.95 -6.73 -8.69
CA GLU A 168 -16.51 -7.61 -7.66
C GLU A 168 -15.76 -7.45 -6.35
N PHE A 169 -14.43 -7.45 -6.38
CA PHE A 169 -13.60 -7.26 -5.19
C PHE A 169 -13.83 -5.88 -4.56
N TYR A 170 -13.86 -4.81 -5.37
CA TYR A 170 -14.12 -3.48 -4.84
C TYR A 170 -15.54 -3.30 -4.29
N LYS A 171 -16.54 -4.03 -4.80
CA LYS A 171 -17.88 -4.10 -4.20
C LYS A 171 -17.83 -4.74 -2.82
N ILE A 172 -17.08 -5.84 -2.66
CA ILE A 172 -16.86 -6.47 -1.34
C ILE A 172 -16.19 -5.46 -0.39
N CYS A 173 -15.09 -4.82 -0.81
CA CYS A 173 -14.43 -3.77 -0.02
C CYS A 173 -15.40 -2.68 0.43
N LYS A 174 -16.28 -2.21 -0.47
CA LYS A 174 -17.29 -1.20 -0.14
C LYS A 174 -18.23 -1.65 0.98
N THR A 175 -18.61 -2.92 1.04
CA THR A 175 -19.46 -3.45 2.13
C THR A 175 -18.75 -3.47 3.48
N ARG A 176 -17.43 -3.43 3.49
CA ARG A 176 -16.56 -3.42 4.69
C ARG A 176 -16.14 -2.01 5.10
N LEU A 177 -16.71 -0.98 4.48
CA LEU A 177 -16.53 0.40 4.90
C LEU A 177 -17.69 0.87 5.77
N ASN A 178 -17.37 1.69 6.78
CA ASN A 178 -18.35 2.49 7.51
C ASN A 178 -19.00 3.53 6.57
N ALA A 179 -20.11 4.16 7.00
CA ALA A 179 -20.93 5.03 6.13
C ALA A 179 -20.16 6.17 5.43
N LYS A 180 -19.07 6.67 6.03
CA LYS A 180 -18.20 7.71 5.48
C LYS A 180 -16.77 7.21 5.28
N GLY A 181 -16.60 5.89 5.24
CA GLY A 181 -15.31 5.25 5.10
C GLY A 181 -14.67 5.54 3.75
N LEU A 182 -13.34 5.49 3.73
CA LEU A 182 -12.52 5.67 2.53
C LEU A 182 -11.80 4.37 2.19
N ILE A 183 -11.66 4.14 0.89
CA ILE A 183 -10.75 3.12 0.35
C ILE A 183 -9.62 3.82 -0.38
N ALA A 184 -8.39 3.35 -0.23
CA ALA A 184 -7.25 3.86 -0.99
C ALA A 184 -6.43 2.73 -1.60
N ILE A 185 -5.84 3.03 -2.75
CA ILE A 185 -5.02 2.11 -3.55
C ILE A 185 -3.97 2.91 -4.32
N HIS A 186 -2.79 2.33 -4.54
CA HIS A 186 -1.90 2.82 -5.59
C HIS A 186 -2.43 2.38 -6.97
N THR A 187 -2.19 3.18 -7.99
CA THR A 187 -2.78 2.93 -9.32
C THR A 187 -1.76 3.04 -10.44
N ASP A 188 -0.51 2.61 -10.12
CA ASP A 188 0.54 2.50 -11.12
C ASP A 188 1.03 3.84 -11.70
N ASN A 189 1.89 3.76 -12.69
CA ASN A 189 2.39 4.90 -13.43
C ASN A 189 1.47 5.22 -14.62
N TYR A 190 0.80 6.37 -14.57
CA TYR A 190 -0.18 6.77 -15.58
C TYR A 190 0.42 6.96 -16.98
N TYR A 191 1.73 7.23 -17.09
CA TYR A 191 2.41 7.42 -18.35
C TYR A 191 2.82 6.09 -19.00
N LEU A 192 3.38 5.18 -18.22
CA LEU A 192 3.83 3.88 -18.70
C LEU A 192 2.67 2.89 -18.90
N PHE A 193 1.62 3.02 -18.08
CA PHE A 193 0.47 2.11 -18.05
C PHE A 193 -0.87 2.85 -18.13
N PRO A 194 -1.10 3.67 -19.18
CA PRO A 194 -2.30 4.51 -19.27
C PRO A 194 -3.61 3.71 -19.30
N GLU A 195 -3.59 2.51 -19.86
CA GLU A 195 -4.77 1.64 -19.92
C GLU A 195 -5.12 1.06 -18.55
N SER A 196 -4.13 0.56 -17.81
CA SER A 196 -4.29 0.09 -16.43
C SER A 196 -4.80 1.21 -15.54
N PHE A 197 -4.16 2.37 -15.60
CA PHE A 197 -4.56 3.58 -14.88
C PHE A 197 -6.01 3.98 -15.16
N ALA A 198 -6.43 4.02 -16.44
CA ALA A 198 -7.79 4.36 -16.83
C ALA A 198 -8.81 3.29 -16.42
N THR A 199 -8.44 2.02 -16.52
CA THR A 199 -9.31 0.90 -16.17
C THR A 199 -9.60 0.88 -14.67
N ILE A 200 -8.58 1.04 -13.84
CA ILE A 200 -8.75 1.13 -12.38
C ILE A 200 -9.65 2.33 -12.02
N TYR A 201 -9.45 3.49 -12.67
CA TYR A 201 -10.31 4.65 -12.45
C TYR A 201 -11.79 4.36 -12.78
N LYS A 202 -12.06 3.82 -13.97
CA LYS A 202 -13.43 3.49 -14.39
C LYS A 202 -14.09 2.49 -13.45
N THR A 203 -13.33 1.48 -13.01
CA THR A 203 -13.83 0.46 -12.09
C THR A 203 -14.16 1.06 -10.73
N PHE A 204 -13.29 1.90 -10.17
CA PHE A 204 -13.57 2.63 -8.92
C PHE A 204 -14.78 3.55 -9.06
N HIS A 205 -14.84 4.32 -10.16
CA HIS A 205 -15.93 5.29 -10.40
C HIS A 205 -17.30 4.63 -10.55
N SER A 206 -17.34 3.38 -11.06
CA SER A 206 -18.59 2.62 -11.13
C SER A 206 -19.14 2.20 -9.73
N ILE A 207 -18.33 2.31 -8.68
CA ILE A 207 -18.68 1.87 -7.33
C ILE A 207 -18.75 3.05 -6.34
N PHE A 208 -17.82 4.00 -6.45
CA PHE A 208 -17.69 5.15 -5.56
C PHE A 208 -17.90 6.45 -6.34
N PRO A 209 -18.86 7.30 -5.92
CA PRO A 209 -19.14 8.56 -6.62
C PRO A 209 -18.06 9.63 -6.41
N ASN A 210 -17.28 9.53 -5.34
CA ASN A 210 -16.25 10.51 -5.01
C ASN A 210 -14.87 9.86 -5.06
N ILE A 211 -14.00 10.38 -5.92
CA ILE A 211 -12.63 9.91 -6.11
C ILE A 211 -11.68 11.10 -6.07
N LEU A 212 -10.59 10.96 -5.32
CA LEU A 212 -9.45 11.88 -5.37
C LEU A 212 -8.22 11.11 -5.84
N THR A 213 -7.53 11.64 -6.86
CA THR A 213 -6.28 11.07 -7.37
C THR A 213 -5.12 12.00 -6.99
N ALA A 214 -4.06 11.43 -6.41
CA ALA A 214 -2.81 12.10 -6.14
C ALA A 214 -1.70 11.52 -7.02
N ARG A 215 -0.77 12.36 -7.45
CA ARG A 215 0.48 11.97 -8.10
C ARG A 215 1.65 12.32 -7.20
N VAL A 216 2.59 11.41 -7.11
CA VAL A 216 3.81 11.55 -6.29
C VAL A 216 5.00 11.06 -7.08
N ASP A 217 6.08 11.81 -7.05
CA ASP A 217 7.32 11.33 -7.65
C ASP A 217 8.00 10.36 -6.68
N MET A 218 8.14 9.11 -7.14
CA MET A 218 8.81 8.02 -6.44
C MET A 218 10.13 7.71 -7.15
N PRO A 219 11.25 8.25 -6.65
CA PRO A 219 12.56 8.11 -7.33
C PRO A 219 12.98 6.64 -7.52
N CYS A 220 12.67 5.75 -6.57
CA CYS A 220 13.01 4.33 -6.72
C CYS A 220 12.23 3.63 -7.83
N PHE A 221 11.04 4.12 -8.19
CA PHE A 221 10.22 3.62 -9.31
C PHE A 221 10.47 4.41 -10.60
N GLY A 222 11.39 5.39 -10.55
CA GLY A 222 11.89 6.18 -11.68
C GLY A 222 10.95 7.25 -12.21
N MET A 223 9.68 7.31 -11.78
CA MET A 223 8.68 8.25 -12.30
C MET A 223 7.54 8.51 -11.31
N GLY A 224 6.64 9.42 -11.70
CA GLY A 224 5.44 9.74 -10.93
C GLY A 224 4.55 8.52 -10.72
N TRP A 225 4.31 8.24 -9.46
CA TRP A 225 3.42 7.17 -8.99
C TRP A 225 2.06 7.75 -8.64
N THR A 226 1.00 6.99 -8.80
CA THR A 226 -0.34 7.51 -8.56
C THR A 226 -1.09 6.73 -7.49
N TYR A 227 -1.89 7.48 -6.72
CA TYR A 227 -2.74 6.95 -5.64
C TYR A 227 -4.15 7.45 -5.84
N ARG A 228 -5.12 6.62 -5.53
CA ARG A 228 -6.53 6.99 -5.50
C ARG A 228 -7.11 6.69 -4.15
N MET A 229 -7.89 7.65 -3.65
CA MET A 229 -8.82 7.38 -2.56
C MET A 229 -10.24 7.63 -3.06
N ALA A 230 -11.17 6.81 -2.56
CA ALA A 230 -12.57 6.87 -2.96
C ALA A 230 -13.50 6.69 -1.76
N SER A 231 -14.71 7.24 -1.86
CA SER A 231 -15.72 7.14 -0.81
C SER A 231 -17.14 7.29 -1.39
N SER A 232 -18.12 6.78 -0.65
CA SER A 232 -19.54 7.10 -0.91
C SER A 232 -19.90 8.52 -0.46
N ALA A 233 -19.14 9.12 0.44
CA ALA A 233 -19.29 10.49 0.92
C ALA A 233 -18.29 11.44 0.23
N PRO A 234 -18.54 12.75 0.16
CA PRO A 234 -17.59 13.72 -0.37
C PRO A 234 -16.24 13.69 0.37
N ILE A 235 -15.16 13.75 -0.38
CA ILE A 235 -13.78 13.81 0.15
C ILE A 235 -13.37 15.28 0.26
N SER A 236 -12.98 15.72 1.47
CA SER A 236 -12.66 17.14 1.72
C SER A 236 -11.15 17.36 1.81
N VAL A 237 -10.58 17.99 0.78
CA VAL A 237 -9.17 18.43 0.79
C VAL A 237 -8.92 19.46 1.91
N LYS A 238 -9.86 20.39 2.17
CA LYS A 238 -9.74 21.33 3.29
C LYS A 238 -9.64 20.65 4.65
N LEU A 239 -10.35 19.54 4.85
CA LEU A 239 -10.23 18.75 6.08
C LEU A 239 -8.84 18.11 6.18
N MET A 240 -8.31 17.56 5.10
CA MET A 240 -6.95 17.00 5.05
C MET A 240 -5.91 18.07 5.44
N GLU A 241 -5.95 19.24 4.83
CA GLU A 241 -5.04 20.36 5.14
C GLU A 241 -5.12 20.77 6.62
N SER A 242 -6.35 20.91 7.15
CA SER A 242 -6.57 21.22 8.56
C SER A 242 -5.96 20.16 9.48
N ASN A 243 -6.10 18.88 9.16
CA ASN A 243 -5.57 17.79 9.97
C ASN A 243 -4.03 17.70 9.87
N ILE A 244 -3.44 17.95 8.69
CA ILE A 244 -1.98 18.07 8.53
C ILE A 244 -1.42 19.17 9.45
N LEU A 245 -2.05 20.35 9.47
CA LEU A 245 -1.62 21.46 10.32
C LEU A 245 -1.71 21.12 11.82
N LYS A 246 -2.70 20.34 12.23
CA LYS A 246 -2.83 19.87 13.63
C LYS A 246 -1.72 18.86 14.01
N MET A 247 -1.33 17.98 13.08
CA MET A 247 -0.25 17.01 13.32
C MET A 247 1.11 17.69 13.47
N LYS A 248 1.39 18.74 12.70
CA LYS A 248 2.65 19.49 12.78
C LYS A 248 2.83 20.31 14.07
N LYS A 249 1.75 20.53 14.82
CA LYS A 249 1.77 21.31 16.09
C LYS A 249 1.93 20.44 17.34
N LYS A 250 1.96 19.13 17.17
CA LYS A 250 2.17 18.14 18.25
C LYS A 250 3.57 17.54 18.19
#